data_2a902b45411f4942e1e54898bcd90bac
#
_entry.id   2a902b45411f4942e1e54898bcd90bac
#
_cell.length_a   1.000
_cell.length_b   1.000
_cell.length_c   1.000
_cell.angle_alpha   90.00
_cell.angle_beta   90.00
_cell.angle_gamma   90.00
#
_symmetry.space_group_name_H-M   'P 1'
#
loop_
_entity.id
_entity.type
_entity.pdbx_description
1 polymer ?
#
loop_
_entity_poly.entity_id
_entity_poly.type
_entity_poly.pdbx_seq_one_letter_code
_entity_poly.pdbx_strand_id
1 'polypeptide(L)'
;MTGVMRRFSAALAAAAMAVSIVPFADISAYAEYAATHPEGFVYADGSKFMCDGSPYYYGGTNCYYLTYKSKSEVKNVFDDASKMGLKVIRIWGNLDVGKKTGEIDPQSGHETFEGNNDGTGEKDGVYFQYWDDEAGKPVVNEGEDGLRHLDYIIKQAEEHDMKLVITFTNYWEAFGGMGQYVKWYQMSQGKSVGNSKVDEKDTCDFYTNETIKGWYKDYIKTLLNHTNYYTGEKLMDSEAVFSWELSNEPRCTVDEFCKDDILYNWAKEMSAYVKSIDPYHMVSVGDEGFYNLGYQEAARQDLPSSAYSGYYGVDFDKLMTIDTVDFGTPHMYVDQWGFDLGDDDLEWIKRHAQTTSSADKPIIFEEFGLTDKTKRDAAYSD
;
A
#
# COMPACT_ATOMS: atom_id res chain seq x y z
N MET A 1 -37.72 32.53 -19.28
CA MET A 1 -37.31 31.14 -19.53
C MET A 1 -36.23 30.83 -18.54
N THR A 2 -36.51 29.94 -17.67
CA THR A 2 -36.00 29.72 -16.33
C THR A 2 -34.67 28.95 -16.33
N GLY A 3 -33.64 29.65 -15.88
CA GLY A 3 -32.33 29.00 -15.56
C GLY A 3 -32.29 28.51 -14.11
N VAL A 4 -32.09 27.25 -13.93
CA VAL A 4 -31.94 26.61 -12.62
C VAL A 4 -30.54 26.92 -12.09
N MET A 5 -30.43 27.79 -11.12
CA MET A 5 -29.24 27.98 -10.31
C MET A 5 -29.13 26.79 -9.34
N ARG A 6 -28.12 25.93 -9.49
CA ARG A 6 -27.69 25.02 -8.46
C ARG A 6 -26.98 25.84 -7.37
N ARG A 7 -27.56 25.88 -6.21
CA ARG A 7 -26.92 26.41 -4.98
C ARG A 7 -25.96 25.35 -4.45
N PHE A 8 -24.66 25.54 -4.66
CA PHE A 8 -23.67 24.92 -3.80
C PHE A 8 -23.62 25.68 -2.48
N SER A 9 -23.98 25.00 -1.41
CA SER A 9 -23.84 25.54 -0.07
C SER A 9 -22.37 25.49 0.34
N ALA A 10 -21.74 26.64 0.39
CA ALA A 10 -20.41 26.80 0.98
C ALA A 10 -20.54 26.63 2.50
N ALA A 11 -20.02 25.54 3.01
CA ALA A 11 -19.77 25.34 4.43
C ALA A 11 -18.49 24.50 4.61
N LEU A 12 -17.35 25.06 4.21
CA LEU A 12 -16.01 24.59 4.63
C LEU A 12 -15.03 25.77 4.53
N ALA A 13 -15.05 26.59 5.53
CA ALA A 13 -13.97 27.55 5.76
C ALA A 13 -13.88 27.82 7.27
N ALA A 14 -13.15 26.98 7.96
CA ALA A 14 -12.45 27.29 9.22
C ALA A 14 -11.80 26.01 9.80
N ALA A 15 -10.61 25.67 9.37
CA ALA A 15 -9.66 24.93 10.18
C ALA A 15 -8.25 25.13 9.60
N ALA A 16 -7.70 26.31 9.86
CA ALA A 16 -6.28 26.56 9.68
C ALA A 16 -5.61 26.46 11.06
N MET A 17 -4.53 25.68 11.09
CA MET A 17 -3.44 25.70 12.08
C MET A 17 -3.82 25.59 13.55
N ALA A 18 -3.77 24.36 14.06
CA ALA A 18 -3.24 24.07 15.38
C ALA A 18 -2.55 22.71 15.30
N VAL A 19 -1.24 22.67 15.53
CA VAL A 19 -0.56 21.47 16.00
C VAL A 19 -1.16 21.22 17.39
N SER A 20 -2.17 20.38 17.43
CA SER A 20 -2.79 19.89 18.64
C SER A 20 -2.83 18.38 18.52
N ILE A 21 -2.32 17.74 19.53
CA ILE A 21 -2.63 16.37 19.93
C ILE A 21 -4.08 16.14 19.50
N VAL A 22 -4.27 15.37 18.41
CA VAL A 22 -5.60 14.99 17.96
C VAL A 22 -6.13 14.09 19.07
N PRO A 23 -7.10 14.54 19.90
CA PRO A 23 -7.82 13.60 20.72
C PRO A 23 -8.47 12.60 19.75
N PHE A 24 -8.47 11.33 20.10
CA PHE A 24 -9.19 10.31 19.36
C PHE A 24 -10.55 10.88 18.97
N ALA A 25 -10.68 11.25 17.71
CA ALA A 25 -11.94 11.71 17.16
C ALA A 25 -12.95 10.59 17.37
N ASP A 26 -14.09 10.97 17.87
CA ASP A 26 -15.17 10.09 18.29
C ASP A 26 -15.49 9.07 17.19
N ILE A 27 -15.30 7.79 17.45
CA ILE A 27 -15.59 6.68 16.53
C ILE A 27 -17.07 6.75 16.05
N SER A 28 -17.94 7.41 16.79
CA SER A 28 -19.33 7.64 16.42
C SER A 28 -19.51 8.55 15.18
N ALA A 29 -18.61 9.51 14.95
CA ALA A 29 -18.65 10.35 13.75
C ALA A 29 -18.27 9.56 12.48
N TYR A 30 -17.43 8.53 12.63
CA TYR A 30 -17.04 7.65 11.54
C TYR A 30 -18.21 6.77 11.05
N ALA A 31 -19.01 6.24 11.97
CA ALA A 31 -20.17 5.40 11.63
C ALA A 31 -21.28 6.19 10.90
N GLU A 32 -21.38 7.50 11.15
CA GLU A 32 -22.37 8.37 10.49
C GLU A 32 -21.91 8.80 9.08
N TYR A 33 -20.59 8.86 8.85
CA TYR A 33 -20.00 9.18 7.53
C TYR A 33 -20.04 7.99 6.56
N ALA A 34 -20.01 6.76 7.05
CA ALA A 34 -20.08 5.53 6.25
C ALA A 34 -21.45 5.30 5.58
N ALA A 35 -22.43 6.16 5.86
CA ALA A 35 -23.81 5.98 5.35
C ALA A 35 -24.03 6.46 3.90
N THR A 36 -23.05 7.13 3.26
CA THR A 36 -23.19 7.56 1.86
C THR A 36 -21.84 7.45 1.14
N HIS A 37 -21.64 6.34 0.46
CA HIS A 37 -20.48 6.19 -0.44
C HIS A 37 -20.71 6.99 -1.72
N PRO A 38 -19.71 7.71 -2.25
CA PRO A 38 -19.82 8.36 -3.55
C PRO A 38 -20.09 7.33 -4.67
N GLU A 39 -20.79 7.75 -5.71
CA GLU A 39 -21.06 6.93 -6.89
C GLU A 39 -19.73 6.43 -7.49
N GLY A 40 -19.68 5.16 -7.89
CA GLY A 40 -18.51 4.52 -8.48
C GLY A 40 -17.45 4.04 -7.49
N PHE A 41 -17.53 4.42 -6.20
CA PHE A 41 -16.56 3.97 -5.20
C PHE A 41 -16.89 2.55 -4.72
N VAL A 42 -15.82 1.73 -4.56
CA VAL A 42 -15.95 0.41 -3.94
C VAL A 42 -15.80 0.54 -2.43
N TYR A 43 -16.63 -0.16 -1.68
CA TYR A 43 -16.64 -0.16 -0.23
C TYR A 43 -16.90 -1.55 0.33
N ALA A 44 -16.54 -1.76 1.59
CA ALA A 44 -16.82 -2.98 2.32
C ALA A 44 -18.21 -2.89 3.00
N ASP A 45 -19.03 -3.94 2.83
CA ASP A 45 -20.29 -4.13 3.57
C ASP A 45 -20.33 -5.58 4.07
N GLY A 46 -20.05 -5.75 5.34
CA GLY A 46 -19.76 -7.06 5.90
C GLY A 46 -18.60 -7.73 5.19
N SER A 47 -18.73 -8.99 4.85
CA SER A 47 -17.70 -9.76 4.14
C SER A 47 -17.69 -9.58 2.61
N LYS A 48 -18.29 -8.50 2.09
CA LYS A 48 -18.44 -8.26 0.65
C LYS A 48 -17.86 -6.90 0.24
N PHE A 49 -17.30 -6.85 -0.96
CA PHE A 49 -17.10 -5.60 -1.66
C PHE A 49 -18.39 -5.21 -2.37
N MET A 50 -18.73 -3.93 -2.29
CA MET A 50 -19.91 -3.34 -2.91
C MET A 50 -19.51 -2.14 -3.76
N CYS A 51 -20.26 -1.89 -4.84
CA CYS A 51 -20.18 -0.69 -5.64
C CYS A 51 -21.58 -0.31 -6.08
N ASP A 52 -21.99 0.93 -5.89
CA ASP A 52 -23.34 1.43 -6.22
C ASP A 52 -24.47 0.53 -5.70
N GLY A 53 -24.34 0.03 -4.49
CA GLY A 53 -25.33 -0.82 -3.82
C GLY A 53 -25.39 -2.26 -4.34
N SER A 54 -24.47 -2.67 -5.20
CA SER A 54 -24.39 -4.03 -5.77
C SER A 54 -23.10 -4.73 -5.38
N PRO A 55 -23.09 -6.06 -5.17
CA PRO A 55 -21.86 -6.81 -4.92
C PRO A 55 -20.84 -6.63 -6.06
N TYR A 56 -19.61 -6.27 -5.70
CA TYR A 56 -18.50 -6.07 -6.64
C TYR A 56 -17.59 -7.30 -6.64
N TYR A 57 -17.72 -8.13 -7.68
CA TYR A 57 -16.87 -9.31 -7.89
C TYR A 57 -15.90 -9.05 -9.05
N TYR A 58 -14.65 -9.42 -8.88
CA TYR A 58 -13.63 -9.15 -9.89
C TYR A 58 -12.52 -10.20 -9.90
N GLY A 59 -11.84 -10.31 -11.04
CA GLY A 59 -10.50 -10.83 -11.15
C GLY A 59 -9.51 -9.67 -11.23
N GLY A 60 -8.35 -9.83 -10.62
CA GLY A 60 -7.31 -8.81 -10.59
C GLY A 60 -5.93 -9.36 -10.92
N THR A 61 -4.95 -8.47 -10.96
CA THR A 61 -3.54 -8.80 -11.16
C THR A 61 -2.64 -7.78 -10.48
N ASN A 62 -1.39 -8.19 -10.18
CA ASN A 62 -0.33 -7.27 -9.75
C ASN A 62 0.48 -6.80 -10.95
N CYS A 63 0.81 -5.52 -10.99
CA CYS A 63 1.65 -4.96 -12.02
C CYS A 63 2.48 -3.78 -11.51
N TYR A 64 3.43 -4.05 -10.62
CA TYR A 64 4.26 -3.02 -9.97
C TYR A 64 5.08 -2.18 -10.95
N TYR A 65 5.50 -2.75 -12.08
CA TYR A 65 6.34 -2.06 -13.06
C TYR A 65 5.60 -0.96 -13.85
N LEU A 66 4.28 -0.86 -13.78
CA LEU A 66 3.54 0.26 -14.39
C LEU A 66 4.06 1.61 -13.88
N THR A 67 4.50 1.65 -12.64
CA THR A 67 5.00 2.86 -11.97
C THR A 67 6.11 3.58 -12.74
N TYR A 68 6.92 2.86 -13.53
CA TYR A 68 8.07 3.42 -14.24
C TYR A 68 8.12 3.09 -15.75
N LYS A 69 7.19 2.29 -16.26
CA LYS A 69 7.15 1.94 -17.68
C LYS A 69 6.60 3.05 -18.55
N SER A 70 6.95 3.03 -19.83
CA SER A 70 6.47 4.00 -20.81
C SER A 70 4.94 4.01 -20.90
N LYS A 71 4.36 5.15 -21.28
CA LYS A 71 2.91 5.30 -21.46
C LYS A 71 2.32 4.25 -22.41
N SER A 72 3.07 3.83 -23.43
CA SER A 72 2.62 2.79 -24.36
C SER A 72 2.59 1.41 -23.70
N GLU A 73 3.56 1.07 -22.85
CA GLU A 73 3.56 -0.19 -22.10
C GLU A 73 2.44 -0.20 -21.07
N VAL A 74 2.25 0.90 -20.34
CA VAL A 74 1.13 1.06 -19.40
C VAL A 74 -0.19 0.81 -20.13
N LYS A 75 -0.45 1.52 -21.23
CA LYS A 75 -1.68 1.35 -22.02
C LYS A 75 -1.87 -0.10 -22.49
N ASN A 76 -0.83 -0.74 -22.97
CA ASN A 76 -0.90 -2.14 -23.43
C ASN A 76 -1.33 -3.09 -22.30
N VAL A 77 -0.82 -2.89 -21.08
CA VAL A 77 -1.24 -3.70 -19.92
C VAL A 77 -2.72 -3.52 -19.63
N PHE A 78 -3.24 -2.29 -19.63
CA PHE A 78 -4.67 -2.04 -19.44
C PHE A 78 -5.52 -2.61 -20.57
N ASP A 79 -5.09 -2.46 -21.84
CA ASP A 79 -5.76 -3.07 -23.00
C ASP A 79 -5.86 -4.60 -22.87
N ASP A 80 -4.78 -5.26 -22.40
CA ASP A 80 -4.73 -6.72 -22.26
C ASP A 80 -5.51 -7.18 -21.03
N ALA A 81 -5.38 -6.50 -19.88
CA ALA A 81 -6.15 -6.79 -18.68
C ALA A 81 -7.66 -6.68 -18.94
N SER A 82 -8.09 -5.63 -19.64
CA SER A 82 -9.49 -5.44 -20.02
C SER A 82 -9.99 -6.55 -20.94
N LYS A 83 -9.20 -6.97 -21.96
CA LYS A 83 -9.55 -8.12 -22.82
C LYS A 83 -9.68 -9.44 -22.04
N MET A 84 -8.92 -9.61 -20.96
CA MET A 84 -9.01 -10.75 -20.06
C MET A 84 -10.20 -10.68 -19.10
N GLY A 85 -10.90 -9.53 -19.04
CA GLY A 85 -12.01 -9.30 -18.14
C GLY A 85 -11.58 -8.96 -16.70
N LEU A 86 -10.31 -8.59 -16.50
CA LEU A 86 -9.82 -8.14 -15.20
C LEU A 86 -10.38 -6.74 -14.89
N LYS A 87 -10.61 -6.47 -13.61
CA LYS A 87 -11.21 -5.21 -13.14
C LYS A 87 -10.34 -4.44 -12.15
N VAL A 88 -9.36 -5.09 -11.51
CA VAL A 88 -8.49 -4.47 -10.51
C VAL A 88 -7.03 -4.78 -10.83
N ILE A 89 -6.19 -3.75 -10.74
CA ILE A 89 -4.73 -3.91 -10.82
C ILE A 89 -4.13 -3.35 -9.53
N ARG A 90 -3.31 -4.16 -8.84
CA ARG A 90 -2.51 -3.69 -7.73
C ARG A 90 -1.19 -3.14 -8.26
N ILE A 91 -0.86 -1.92 -7.85
CA ILE A 91 0.34 -1.20 -8.28
C ILE A 91 1.07 -0.61 -7.07
N TRP A 92 2.31 -0.22 -7.26
CA TRP A 92 3.05 0.52 -6.24
C TRP A 92 2.97 2.02 -6.47
N GLY A 93 2.57 2.74 -5.45
CA GLY A 93 2.51 4.19 -5.40
C GLY A 93 3.78 4.79 -4.80
N ASN A 94 4.90 4.06 -4.83
CA ASN A 94 6.20 4.53 -4.34
C ASN A 94 7.31 4.19 -5.33
N LEU A 95 8.29 5.07 -5.39
CA LEU A 95 9.60 4.89 -5.97
C LEU A 95 10.52 5.90 -5.31
N ASP A 96 11.25 5.44 -4.29
CA ASP A 96 11.96 6.27 -3.35
C ASP A 96 13.46 6.16 -3.60
N VAL A 97 14.13 7.30 -3.76
CA VAL A 97 15.57 7.36 -4.05
C VAL A 97 16.29 8.18 -2.99
N GLY A 98 17.62 8.08 -2.99
CA GLY A 98 18.46 8.87 -2.11
C GLY A 98 18.49 10.35 -2.49
N LYS A 99 19.66 10.95 -2.40
CA LYS A 99 19.91 12.33 -2.75
C LYS A 99 20.38 12.43 -4.19
N LYS A 100 19.90 13.44 -4.92
CA LYS A 100 20.40 13.78 -6.27
C LYS A 100 21.88 14.14 -6.23
N THR A 101 22.67 13.57 -7.14
CA THR A 101 24.09 13.93 -7.28
C THR A 101 24.32 15.18 -8.13
N GLY A 102 23.32 15.56 -8.95
CA GLY A 102 23.46 16.58 -9.98
C GLY A 102 24.19 16.10 -11.23
N GLU A 103 24.48 14.80 -11.33
CA GLU A 103 25.11 14.16 -12.46
C GLU A 103 24.09 13.35 -13.26
N ILE A 104 24.32 13.30 -14.58
CA ILE A 104 23.53 12.46 -15.49
C ILE A 104 24.36 11.25 -15.88
N ASP A 105 23.80 10.06 -15.73
CA ASP A 105 24.43 8.84 -16.23
C ASP A 105 24.49 8.89 -17.76
N PRO A 106 25.68 8.82 -18.36
CA PRO A 106 25.83 8.91 -19.80
C PRO A 106 25.27 7.73 -20.58
N GLN A 107 24.95 6.62 -19.92
CA GLN A 107 24.40 5.43 -20.56
C GLN A 107 22.87 5.47 -20.61
N SER A 108 22.23 5.83 -19.51
CA SER A 108 20.76 5.92 -19.41
C SER A 108 20.25 7.31 -19.79
N GLY A 109 21.05 8.36 -19.62
CA GLY A 109 20.62 9.75 -19.76
C GLY A 109 19.80 10.27 -18.59
N HIS A 110 19.73 9.52 -17.48
CA HIS A 110 18.92 9.86 -16.31
C HIS A 110 19.78 10.45 -15.18
N GLU A 111 19.15 11.19 -14.28
CA GLU A 111 19.78 11.70 -13.07
C GLU A 111 20.27 10.56 -12.18
N THR A 112 21.42 10.75 -11.52
CA THR A 112 21.97 9.76 -10.59
C THR A 112 21.73 10.15 -9.15
N PHE A 113 21.69 9.15 -8.27
CA PHE A 113 21.38 9.31 -6.87
C PHE A 113 22.42 8.62 -5.99
N GLU A 114 22.69 9.21 -4.82
CA GLU A 114 23.52 8.61 -3.77
C GLU A 114 22.68 8.31 -2.52
N GLY A 115 23.08 7.29 -1.76
CA GLY A 115 22.37 6.89 -0.55
C GLY A 115 21.05 6.17 -0.83
N ASN A 116 20.92 5.49 -1.97
CA ASN A 116 19.80 4.63 -2.26
C ASN A 116 19.78 3.38 -1.35
N ASN A 117 18.60 2.95 -0.93
CA ASN A 117 18.45 1.63 -0.36
C ASN A 117 18.70 0.57 -1.43
N ASP A 118 19.37 -0.48 -1.30
CA ASP A 118 19.75 -1.52 -2.29
C ASP A 118 20.70 -1.11 -3.44
N GLY A 119 21.02 0.17 -3.58
CA GLY A 119 21.92 0.69 -4.62
C GLY A 119 21.32 0.82 -6.03
N THR A 120 19.99 0.75 -6.18
CA THR A 120 19.37 0.84 -7.52
C THR A 120 19.06 2.25 -7.98
N GLY A 121 18.52 3.11 -7.16
CA GLY A 121 18.08 4.45 -7.56
C GLY A 121 16.77 4.45 -8.34
N GLU A 122 16.64 5.36 -9.29
CA GLU A 122 15.45 5.50 -10.11
C GLU A 122 15.24 4.27 -11.04
N LYS A 123 14.03 4.11 -11.53
CA LYS A 123 13.68 3.09 -12.51
C LYS A 123 13.25 3.75 -13.83
N ASP A 124 14.02 3.50 -14.90
CA ASP A 124 13.77 4.07 -16.23
C ASP A 124 13.66 5.63 -16.20
N GLY A 125 14.37 6.30 -15.26
CA GLY A 125 14.35 7.75 -15.05
C GLY A 125 13.24 8.26 -14.13
N VAL A 126 12.37 7.37 -13.63
CA VAL A 126 11.22 7.75 -12.76
C VAL A 126 11.57 7.57 -11.29
N TYR A 127 11.16 8.54 -10.48
CA TYR A 127 11.26 8.48 -9.02
C TYR A 127 10.18 9.40 -8.40
N PHE A 128 9.59 8.99 -7.28
CA PHE A 128 8.49 9.73 -6.64
C PHE A 128 8.93 10.56 -5.46
N GLN A 129 9.91 10.08 -4.68
CA GLN A 129 10.46 10.81 -3.56
C GLN A 129 12.00 10.78 -3.59
N TYR A 130 12.61 11.84 -3.14
CA TYR A 130 14.08 11.95 -3.02
C TYR A 130 14.44 12.86 -1.84
N TRP A 131 15.68 12.71 -1.33
CA TRP A 131 16.21 13.58 -0.29
C TRP A 131 16.57 14.95 -0.86
N ASP A 132 16.07 16.00 -0.22
CA ASP A 132 16.43 17.40 -0.53
C ASP A 132 17.23 18.01 0.62
N ASP A 133 18.47 18.42 0.36
CA ASP A 133 19.37 19.00 1.36
C ASP A 133 18.90 20.36 1.87
N GLU A 134 18.24 21.15 1.03
CA GLU A 134 17.77 22.49 1.42
C GLU A 134 16.52 22.34 2.33
N ALA A 135 15.65 21.43 2.01
CA ALA A 135 14.50 21.10 2.84
C ALA A 135 14.89 20.30 4.10
N GLY A 136 16.01 19.57 4.09
CA GLY A 136 16.46 18.68 5.15
C GLY A 136 15.52 17.50 5.40
N LYS A 137 14.80 17.08 4.36
CA LYS A 137 13.80 16.00 4.41
C LYS A 137 13.53 15.41 3.01
N PRO A 138 12.87 14.25 2.91
CA PRO A 138 12.37 13.78 1.62
C PRO A 138 11.31 14.74 1.06
N VAL A 139 11.33 14.92 -0.25
CA VAL A 139 10.36 15.72 -1.00
C VAL A 139 9.79 14.91 -2.16
N VAL A 140 8.58 15.27 -2.60
CA VAL A 140 7.87 14.58 -3.66
C VAL A 140 8.21 15.21 -5.02
N ASN A 141 8.48 14.35 -6.00
CA ASN A 141 8.63 14.74 -7.40
C ASN A 141 7.27 14.73 -8.10
N GLU A 142 6.68 15.89 -8.28
CA GLU A 142 5.41 16.05 -9.00
C GLU A 142 5.60 16.20 -10.53
N GLY A 143 6.83 16.07 -11.01
CA GLY A 143 7.22 16.26 -12.40
C GLY A 143 6.79 15.13 -13.34
N GLU A 144 7.23 15.24 -14.61
CA GLU A 144 6.94 14.28 -15.67
C GLU A 144 7.60 12.91 -15.39
N ASP A 145 8.75 12.92 -14.74
CA ASP A 145 9.51 11.77 -14.25
C ASP A 145 9.15 11.37 -12.80
N GLY A 146 8.06 11.87 -12.27
CA GLY A 146 7.53 11.64 -10.95
C GLY A 146 6.05 11.26 -10.95
N LEU A 147 5.24 11.90 -10.11
CA LEU A 147 3.82 11.56 -9.93
C LEU A 147 2.99 11.59 -11.21
N ARG A 148 3.41 12.29 -12.28
CA ARG A 148 2.69 12.24 -13.56
C ARG A 148 2.68 10.86 -14.22
N HIS A 149 3.58 9.95 -13.82
CA HIS A 149 3.46 8.54 -14.21
C HIS A 149 2.25 7.88 -13.53
N LEU A 150 2.08 8.09 -12.23
CA LEU A 150 0.92 7.60 -11.49
C LEU A 150 -0.37 8.22 -12.01
N ASP A 151 -0.36 9.52 -12.32
CA ASP A 151 -1.49 10.22 -12.93
C ASP A 151 -1.94 9.55 -14.23
N TYR A 152 -0.97 9.14 -15.07
CA TYR A 152 -1.27 8.47 -16.32
C TYR A 152 -1.83 7.05 -16.10
N ILE A 153 -1.34 6.33 -15.09
CA ILE A 153 -1.87 5.01 -14.72
C ILE A 153 -3.33 5.12 -14.27
N ILE A 154 -3.64 6.08 -13.39
CA ILE A 154 -5.02 6.33 -12.92
C ILE A 154 -5.93 6.70 -14.07
N LYS A 155 -5.49 7.61 -14.98
CA LYS A 155 -6.22 7.92 -16.20
C LYS A 155 -6.51 6.69 -17.06
N GLN A 156 -5.54 5.77 -17.18
CA GLN A 156 -5.75 4.52 -17.94
C GLN A 156 -6.74 3.59 -17.23
N ALA A 157 -6.74 3.54 -15.90
CA ALA A 157 -7.73 2.79 -15.15
C ALA A 157 -9.15 3.33 -15.40
N GLU A 158 -9.35 4.64 -15.36
CA GLU A 158 -10.64 5.30 -15.68
C GLU A 158 -11.08 4.98 -17.11
N GLU A 159 -10.19 5.13 -18.11
CA GLU A 159 -10.49 4.86 -19.51
C GLU A 159 -10.88 3.40 -19.82
N HIS A 160 -10.47 2.45 -18.96
CA HIS A 160 -10.73 1.02 -19.13
C HIS A 160 -11.78 0.46 -18.16
N ASP A 161 -12.46 1.31 -17.39
CA ASP A 161 -13.38 0.89 -16.32
C ASP A 161 -12.73 -0.13 -15.37
N MET A 162 -11.51 0.18 -14.94
CA MET A 162 -10.71 -0.62 -14.01
C MET A 162 -10.36 0.19 -12.77
N LYS A 163 -10.02 -0.50 -11.70
CA LYS A 163 -9.66 0.13 -10.42
C LYS A 163 -8.28 -0.30 -9.96
N LEU A 164 -7.71 0.48 -9.05
CA LEU A 164 -6.34 0.33 -8.59
C LEU A 164 -6.27 0.13 -7.07
N VAL A 165 -5.55 -0.88 -6.62
CA VAL A 165 -4.99 -0.94 -5.27
C VAL A 165 -3.63 -0.26 -5.33
N ILE A 166 -3.42 0.79 -4.55
CA ILE A 166 -2.21 1.61 -4.60
C ILE A 166 -1.46 1.53 -3.28
N THR A 167 -0.26 0.91 -3.30
CA THR A 167 0.58 0.73 -2.11
C THR A 167 1.44 1.96 -1.86
N PHE A 168 1.48 2.50 -0.65
CA PHE A 168 2.26 3.70 -0.32
C PHE A 168 3.76 3.45 -0.16
N THR A 169 4.17 2.26 0.21
CA THR A 169 5.59 1.90 0.42
C THR A 169 5.80 0.39 0.31
N ASN A 170 7.03 -0.06 0.48
CA ASN A 170 7.42 -1.46 0.40
C ASN A 170 8.36 -1.81 1.56
N TYR A 171 8.15 -2.98 2.17
CA TYR A 171 9.11 -3.47 3.19
C TYR A 171 10.45 -3.84 2.58
N TRP A 172 10.41 -4.46 1.39
CA TRP A 172 11.62 -4.89 0.71
C TRP A 172 12.44 -3.70 0.19
N GLU A 173 13.72 -3.93 -0.06
CA GLU A 173 14.63 -2.90 -0.58
C GLU A 173 14.27 -2.38 -1.95
N ALA A 174 13.61 -3.17 -2.77
CA ALA A 174 13.21 -2.78 -4.12
C ALA A 174 12.34 -1.52 -4.10
N PHE A 175 12.64 -0.57 -4.97
CA PHE A 175 11.99 0.75 -5.07
C PHE A 175 12.19 1.66 -3.84
N GLY A 176 13.26 1.43 -3.09
CA GLY A 176 13.63 2.19 -1.92
C GLY A 176 12.89 1.77 -0.65
N GLY A 177 11.59 1.97 -0.62
CA GLY A 177 10.70 1.50 0.45
C GLY A 177 11.05 1.99 1.85
N MET A 178 10.68 1.20 2.86
CA MET A 178 10.90 1.56 4.28
C MET A 178 12.36 1.82 4.62
N GLY A 179 13.27 1.05 4.03
CA GLY A 179 14.71 1.25 4.23
C GLY A 179 15.20 2.62 3.72
N GLN A 180 14.58 3.16 2.68
CA GLN A 180 14.93 4.49 2.18
C GLN A 180 14.56 5.60 3.17
N TYR A 181 13.43 5.48 3.87
CA TYR A 181 13.08 6.41 4.95
C TYR A 181 14.09 6.39 6.10
N VAL A 182 14.60 5.21 6.44
CA VAL A 182 15.67 5.08 7.45
C VAL A 182 16.95 5.75 6.98
N LYS A 183 17.33 5.61 5.71
CA LYS A 183 18.48 6.31 5.14
C LYS A 183 18.29 7.83 5.15
N TRP A 184 17.13 8.34 4.78
CA TRP A 184 16.84 9.76 4.88
C TRP A 184 16.94 10.26 6.32
N TYR A 185 16.50 9.47 7.30
CA TYR A 185 16.68 9.83 8.69
C TYR A 185 18.17 9.88 9.08
N GLN A 186 18.98 8.93 8.62
CA GLN A 186 20.43 8.98 8.83
C GLN A 186 21.06 10.23 8.18
N MET A 187 20.65 10.61 6.97
CA MET A 187 21.07 11.85 6.31
C MET A 187 20.70 13.08 7.13
N SER A 188 19.48 13.13 7.68
CA SER A 188 19.02 14.23 8.54
C SER A 188 19.88 14.42 9.81
N GLN A 189 20.52 13.33 10.26
CA GLN A 189 21.47 13.34 11.37
C GLN A 189 22.92 13.66 10.94
N GLY A 190 23.12 14.08 9.67
CA GLY A 190 24.45 14.39 9.11
C GLY A 190 25.32 13.16 8.88
N LYS A 191 24.76 11.96 8.84
CA LYS A 191 25.52 10.74 8.53
C LYS A 191 25.71 10.61 7.02
N SER A 192 26.89 10.15 6.61
CA SER A 192 27.08 9.69 5.23
C SER A 192 26.47 8.30 5.08
N VAL A 193 25.62 8.12 4.08
CA VAL A 193 24.97 6.85 3.77
C VAL A 193 25.40 6.36 2.40
N GLY A 194 25.73 5.09 2.30
CA GLY A 194 26.07 4.43 1.02
C GLY A 194 24.85 3.80 0.36
N ASN A 195 25.07 3.23 -0.83
CA ASN A 195 24.04 2.54 -1.62
C ASN A 195 23.89 1.06 -1.25
N SER A 196 23.80 0.74 0.02
CA SER A 196 23.61 -0.63 0.49
C SER A 196 22.22 -0.79 1.10
N LYS A 197 21.69 -2.00 1.09
CA LYS A 197 20.46 -2.34 1.82
C LYS A 197 20.59 -1.94 3.30
N VAL A 198 19.52 -1.41 3.87
CA VAL A 198 19.39 -1.18 5.32
C VAL A 198 19.21 -2.54 6.00
N ASP A 199 19.89 -2.75 7.13
CA ASP A 199 19.71 -3.96 7.92
C ASP A 199 18.27 -4.05 8.46
N GLU A 200 17.70 -5.25 8.54
CA GLU A 200 16.32 -5.48 9.01
C GLU A 200 16.03 -4.87 10.39
N LYS A 201 17.02 -4.93 11.32
CA LYS A 201 16.90 -4.31 12.64
C LYS A 201 16.70 -2.80 12.57
N ASP A 202 17.35 -2.13 11.62
CA ASP A 202 17.25 -0.67 11.44
C ASP A 202 15.97 -0.32 10.66
N THR A 203 15.47 -1.22 9.80
CA THR A 203 14.18 -1.04 9.11
C THR A 203 13.02 -0.93 10.10
N CYS A 204 13.12 -1.54 11.29
CA CYS A 204 12.11 -1.41 12.35
C CYS A 204 11.92 0.04 12.83
N ASP A 205 12.90 0.93 12.63
CA ASP A 205 12.77 2.36 12.91
C ASP A 205 11.63 3.00 12.09
N PHE A 206 11.28 2.43 10.94
CA PHE A 206 10.17 2.91 10.12
C PHE A 206 8.85 2.93 10.90
N TYR A 207 8.62 1.94 11.74
CA TYR A 207 7.39 1.81 12.52
C TYR A 207 7.33 2.69 13.77
N THR A 208 8.50 3.04 14.33
CA THR A 208 8.59 3.62 15.68
C THR A 208 9.17 5.03 15.74
N ASN A 209 9.99 5.42 14.76
CA ASN A 209 10.62 6.74 14.75
C ASN A 209 9.62 7.81 14.30
N GLU A 210 9.29 8.74 15.19
CA GLU A 210 8.29 9.79 14.94
C GLU A 210 8.64 10.71 13.75
N THR A 211 9.93 10.95 13.49
CA THR A 211 10.35 11.74 12.31
C THR A 211 10.06 10.98 11.02
N ILE A 212 10.38 9.70 10.97
CA ILE A 212 10.11 8.84 9.81
C ILE A 212 8.61 8.71 9.57
N LYS A 213 7.85 8.42 10.62
CA LYS A 213 6.37 8.38 10.55
C LYS A 213 5.78 9.70 10.07
N GLY A 214 6.37 10.82 10.50
CA GLY A 214 5.98 12.16 10.04
C GLY A 214 6.16 12.33 8.54
N TRP A 215 7.32 11.93 7.99
CA TRP A 215 7.58 11.99 6.54
C TRP A 215 6.67 11.05 5.74
N TYR A 216 6.43 9.84 6.25
CA TYR A 216 5.50 8.91 5.63
C TYR A 216 4.06 9.47 5.59
N LYS A 217 3.60 10.10 6.66
CA LYS A 217 2.33 10.82 6.70
C LYS A 217 2.30 12.02 5.74
N ASP A 218 3.39 12.77 5.61
CA ASP A 218 3.50 13.87 4.65
C ASP A 218 3.37 13.35 3.22
N TYR A 219 3.99 12.20 2.90
CA TYR A 219 3.85 11.55 1.61
C TYR A 219 2.40 11.12 1.32
N ILE A 220 1.78 10.37 2.23
CA ILE A 220 0.36 9.98 2.12
C ILE A 220 -0.51 11.22 1.86
N LYS A 221 -0.37 12.26 2.68
CA LYS A 221 -1.14 13.49 2.54
C LYS A 221 -0.93 14.16 1.19
N THR A 222 0.32 14.21 0.72
CA THR A 222 0.66 14.80 -0.59
C THR A 222 0.01 14.00 -1.70
N LEU A 223 0.13 12.68 -1.67
CA LEU A 223 -0.42 11.79 -2.70
C LEU A 223 -1.95 11.88 -2.77
N LEU A 224 -2.64 11.76 -1.64
CA LEU A 224 -4.11 11.83 -1.60
C LEU A 224 -4.64 13.17 -2.11
N ASN A 225 -3.96 14.28 -1.83
CA ASN A 225 -4.35 15.62 -2.24
C ASN A 225 -3.76 16.04 -3.59
N HIS A 226 -2.89 15.21 -4.19
CA HIS A 226 -2.32 15.50 -5.49
C HIS A 226 -3.43 15.59 -6.55
N THR A 227 -3.36 16.62 -7.39
CA THR A 227 -4.28 16.78 -8.50
C THR A 227 -3.71 16.11 -9.74
N ASN A 228 -4.38 15.08 -10.21
CA ASN A 228 -4.01 14.33 -11.40
C ASN A 228 -3.88 15.28 -12.61
N TYR A 229 -2.71 15.28 -13.22
CA TYR A 229 -2.39 16.15 -14.35
C TYR A 229 -3.34 15.97 -15.56
N TYR A 230 -3.85 14.75 -15.77
CA TYR A 230 -4.66 14.40 -16.93
C TYR A 230 -6.15 14.58 -16.70
N THR A 231 -6.64 14.28 -15.49
CA THR A 231 -8.07 14.31 -15.16
C THR A 231 -8.48 15.60 -14.46
N GLY A 232 -7.54 16.25 -13.78
CA GLY A 232 -7.80 17.47 -13.01
C GLY A 232 -8.49 17.23 -11.68
N GLU A 233 -8.64 15.97 -11.27
CA GLU A 233 -9.24 15.55 -9.99
C GLU A 233 -8.15 15.20 -8.99
N LYS A 234 -8.44 15.31 -7.70
CA LYS A 234 -7.54 14.79 -6.68
C LYS A 234 -7.55 13.27 -6.69
N LEU A 235 -6.43 12.64 -6.32
CA LEU A 235 -6.38 11.18 -6.28
C LEU A 235 -7.39 10.59 -5.28
N MET A 236 -7.62 11.27 -4.17
CA MET A 236 -8.65 10.88 -3.18
C MET A 236 -10.10 11.07 -3.65
N ASP A 237 -10.32 11.68 -4.79
CA ASP A 237 -11.66 11.90 -5.37
C ASP A 237 -11.90 10.97 -6.59
N SER A 238 -10.89 10.20 -7.04
CA SER A 238 -10.96 9.35 -8.23
C SER A 238 -11.61 8.00 -7.94
N GLU A 239 -12.72 7.71 -8.61
CA GLU A 239 -13.36 6.39 -8.53
C GLU A 239 -12.50 5.23 -9.06
N ALA A 240 -11.42 5.53 -9.79
CA ALA A 240 -10.47 4.52 -10.25
C ALA A 240 -9.57 3.97 -9.13
N VAL A 241 -9.55 4.59 -7.97
CA VAL A 241 -8.89 4.02 -6.79
C VAL A 241 -9.83 3.04 -6.12
N PHE A 242 -9.39 1.77 -5.97
CA PHE A 242 -10.10 0.74 -5.20
C PHE A 242 -9.81 0.90 -3.71
N SER A 243 -8.53 1.03 -3.38
CA SER A 243 -8.06 1.17 -2.00
C SER A 243 -6.66 1.76 -1.94
N TRP A 244 -6.37 2.36 -0.80
CA TRP A 244 -5.03 2.70 -0.36
C TRP A 244 -4.47 1.55 0.47
N GLU A 245 -3.24 1.16 0.19
CA GLU A 245 -2.56 0.11 0.91
C GLU A 245 -1.35 0.66 1.66
N LEU A 246 -1.25 0.36 2.96
CA LEU A 246 -0.21 0.96 3.79
C LEU A 246 1.19 0.55 3.36
N SER A 247 1.41 -0.70 3.00
CA SER A 247 2.72 -1.17 2.55
C SER A 247 2.61 -2.50 1.82
N ASN A 248 3.49 -2.74 0.86
CA ASN A 248 3.71 -4.11 0.42
C ASN A 248 4.48 -4.89 1.48
N GLU A 249 3.91 -6.00 1.93
CA GLU A 249 4.49 -7.03 2.79
C GLU A 249 5.23 -6.50 4.04
N PRO A 250 4.59 -5.65 4.88
CA PRO A 250 5.25 -5.11 6.06
C PRO A 250 5.59 -6.23 7.06
N ARG A 251 6.84 -6.32 7.47
CA ARG A 251 7.34 -7.31 8.45
C ARG A 251 8.15 -6.65 9.55
N CYS A 252 8.20 -7.32 10.68
CA CYS A 252 9.06 -6.97 11.80
C CYS A 252 9.64 -8.27 12.40
N THR A 253 10.79 -8.73 11.89
CA THR A 253 11.31 -10.08 12.11
C THR A 253 12.34 -10.19 13.24
N VAL A 254 12.75 -9.08 13.83
CA VAL A 254 13.80 -9.07 14.85
C VAL A 254 13.20 -9.02 16.26
N ASP A 255 13.12 -10.15 16.94
CA ASP A 255 12.50 -10.32 18.27
C ASP A 255 12.90 -9.27 19.31
N GLU A 256 14.12 -8.75 19.25
CA GLU A 256 14.62 -7.76 20.18
C GLU A 256 14.03 -6.36 19.93
N PHE A 257 13.70 -6.02 18.67
CA PHE A 257 13.19 -4.71 18.25
C PHE A 257 11.70 -4.72 17.94
N CYS A 258 11.14 -5.86 17.56
CA CYS A 258 9.79 -6.04 17.07
C CYS A 258 8.86 -6.60 18.15
N LYS A 259 8.90 -6.00 19.35
CA LYS A 259 8.05 -6.36 20.49
C LYS A 259 6.80 -5.49 20.55
N ASP A 260 5.90 -5.86 21.43
CA ASP A 260 4.78 -5.02 21.88
C ASP A 260 3.83 -4.56 20.76
N ASP A 261 3.55 -5.46 19.79
CA ASP A 261 2.59 -5.16 18.73
C ASP A 261 2.96 -3.96 17.84
N ILE A 262 4.24 -3.75 17.59
CA ILE A 262 4.75 -2.58 16.86
C ILE A 262 4.05 -2.43 15.52
N LEU A 263 3.97 -3.50 14.70
CA LEU A 263 3.34 -3.46 13.39
C LEU A 263 1.84 -3.20 13.50
N TYR A 264 1.15 -3.84 14.44
CA TYR A 264 -0.26 -3.59 14.70
C TYR A 264 -0.53 -2.12 15.08
N ASN A 265 0.26 -1.57 15.99
CA ASN A 265 0.10 -0.18 16.44
C ASN A 265 0.37 0.80 15.29
N TRP A 266 1.39 0.54 14.47
CA TRP A 266 1.68 1.31 13.27
C TRP A 266 0.55 1.23 12.25
N ALA A 267 0.05 0.04 11.94
CA ALA A 267 -1.05 -0.15 11.00
C ALA A 267 -2.31 0.59 11.47
N LYS A 268 -2.63 0.51 12.77
CA LYS A 268 -3.76 1.23 13.37
C LYS A 268 -3.60 2.75 13.28
N GLU A 269 -2.39 3.27 13.55
CA GLU A 269 -2.11 4.71 13.45
C GLU A 269 -2.19 5.20 12.01
N MET A 270 -1.58 4.46 11.06
CA MET A 270 -1.49 4.91 9.67
C MET A 270 -2.83 4.75 8.93
N SER A 271 -3.57 3.66 9.15
CA SER A 271 -4.90 3.51 8.55
C SER A 271 -5.88 4.58 9.05
N ALA A 272 -5.85 4.91 10.34
CA ALA A 272 -6.63 6.01 10.88
C ALA A 272 -6.22 7.36 10.28
N TYR A 273 -4.91 7.57 10.03
CA TYR A 273 -4.44 8.78 9.38
C TYR A 273 -4.92 8.89 7.94
N VAL A 274 -4.85 7.83 7.14
CA VAL A 274 -5.42 7.80 5.78
C VAL A 274 -6.89 8.15 5.81
N LYS A 275 -7.68 7.46 6.64
CA LYS A 275 -9.14 7.70 6.79
C LYS A 275 -9.48 9.11 7.26
N SER A 276 -8.59 9.77 7.98
CA SER A 276 -8.80 11.19 8.39
C SER A 276 -8.70 12.17 7.22
N ILE A 277 -8.08 11.78 6.11
CA ILE A 277 -7.91 12.58 4.89
C ILE A 277 -8.91 12.13 3.83
N ASP A 278 -8.99 10.83 3.60
CA ASP A 278 -9.85 10.17 2.64
C ASP A 278 -10.77 9.17 3.36
N PRO A 279 -11.98 9.58 3.71
CA PRO A 279 -12.92 8.72 4.42
C PRO A 279 -13.65 7.72 3.50
N TYR A 280 -13.52 7.86 2.18
CA TYR A 280 -14.33 7.09 1.22
C TYR A 280 -13.63 5.86 0.71
N HIS A 281 -12.36 5.95 0.30
CA HIS A 281 -11.64 4.79 -0.17
C HIS A 281 -11.34 3.81 0.96
N MET A 282 -11.34 2.53 0.61
CA MET A 282 -10.91 1.48 1.52
C MET A 282 -9.42 1.57 1.82
N VAL A 283 -9.03 1.05 2.98
CA VAL A 283 -7.65 0.95 3.42
C VAL A 283 -7.33 -0.50 3.78
N SER A 284 -6.22 -1.02 3.27
CA SER A 284 -5.64 -2.30 3.65
C SER A 284 -4.23 -2.15 4.22
N VAL A 285 -3.74 -3.18 4.87
CA VAL A 285 -2.37 -3.20 5.40
C VAL A 285 -1.36 -3.61 4.33
N GLY A 286 -1.73 -4.56 3.45
CA GLY A 286 -0.86 -5.16 2.45
C GLY A 286 0.08 -6.21 3.04
N ASP A 287 -0.34 -6.83 4.14
CA ASP A 287 0.41 -7.88 4.81
C ASP A 287 0.15 -9.25 4.18
N GLU A 288 1.08 -10.16 4.41
CA GLU A 288 1.03 -11.52 3.84
C GLU A 288 0.05 -12.46 4.57
N GLY A 289 -0.57 -11.99 5.65
CA GLY A 289 -1.54 -12.79 6.41
C GLY A 289 -0.93 -13.71 7.47
N PHE A 290 0.32 -13.53 7.88
CA PHE A 290 0.92 -14.38 8.90
C PHE A 290 0.22 -14.25 10.25
N TYR A 291 0.16 -15.40 10.96
CA TYR A 291 -0.46 -15.51 12.28
C TYR A 291 0.55 -15.48 13.41
N ASN A 292 0.10 -15.11 14.60
CA ASN A 292 0.90 -15.15 15.82
C ASN A 292 0.27 -16.08 16.88
N LEU A 293 0.25 -17.38 16.59
CA LEU A 293 -0.19 -18.40 17.57
C LEU A 293 0.91 -18.73 18.58
N GLY A 294 2.15 -18.35 18.30
CA GLY A 294 3.34 -18.76 19.01
C GLY A 294 3.83 -20.16 18.61
N TYR A 295 5.14 -20.38 18.73
CA TYR A 295 5.81 -21.61 18.28
C TYR A 295 5.22 -22.91 18.84
N GLN A 296 4.83 -22.92 20.11
CA GLN A 296 4.31 -24.14 20.76
C GLN A 296 2.92 -24.50 20.23
N GLU A 297 2.08 -23.51 20.00
CA GLU A 297 0.72 -23.73 19.50
C GLU A 297 0.74 -24.09 18.02
N ALA A 298 1.56 -23.45 17.21
CA ALA A 298 1.75 -23.82 15.81
C ALA A 298 2.21 -25.28 15.67
N ALA A 299 3.22 -25.68 16.46
CA ALA A 299 3.71 -27.06 16.49
C ALA A 299 2.65 -28.06 16.99
N ARG A 300 1.81 -27.68 17.95
CA ARG A 300 0.73 -28.53 18.47
C ARG A 300 -0.35 -28.82 17.42
N GLN A 301 -0.57 -27.86 16.52
CA GLN A 301 -1.52 -27.97 15.43
C GLN A 301 -0.91 -28.52 14.13
N ASP A 302 0.38 -28.87 14.13
CA ASP A 302 1.15 -29.33 12.97
C ASP A 302 1.17 -28.31 11.82
N LEU A 303 1.23 -27.02 12.15
CA LEU A 303 1.23 -25.92 11.20
C LEU A 303 2.65 -25.45 10.88
N PRO A 304 2.94 -24.98 9.65
CA PRO A 304 4.21 -24.38 9.26
C PRO A 304 4.63 -23.24 10.19
N SER A 305 5.68 -23.44 10.99
CA SER A 305 6.01 -22.55 12.10
C SER A 305 6.31 -21.10 11.68
N SER A 306 6.96 -20.90 10.53
CA SER A 306 7.29 -19.55 10.04
C SER A 306 6.03 -18.70 9.79
N ALA A 307 4.98 -19.30 9.23
CA ALA A 307 3.75 -18.60 8.90
C ALA A 307 2.81 -18.39 10.09
N TYR A 308 2.92 -19.23 11.15
CA TYR A 308 1.94 -19.23 12.23
C TYR A 308 2.51 -18.87 13.61
N SER A 309 3.82 -18.69 13.76
CA SER A 309 4.44 -18.48 15.08
C SER A 309 4.59 -17.02 15.52
N GLY A 310 4.25 -16.06 14.67
CA GLY A 310 4.55 -14.65 14.89
C GLY A 310 5.98 -14.24 14.49
N TYR A 311 6.72 -15.13 13.83
CA TYR A 311 8.13 -14.89 13.44
C TYR A 311 8.29 -13.59 12.62
N TYR A 312 7.34 -13.27 11.76
CA TYR A 312 7.39 -12.08 10.91
C TYR A 312 6.84 -10.80 11.56
N GLY A 313 6.45 -10.86 12.85
CA GLY A 313 5.88 -9.72 13.57
C GLY A 313 4.47 -9.31 13.09
N VAL A 314 3.87 -10.11 12.24
CA VAL A 314 2.50 -9.97 11.75
C VAL A 314 1.58 -10.82 12.62
N ASP A 315 0.40 -10.32 12.91
CA ASP A 315 -0.70 -11.03 13.57
C ASP A 315 -2.00 -10.70 12.83
N PHE A 316 -2.32 -11.51 11.81
CA PHE A 316 -3.46 -11.26 10.94
C PHE A 316 -4.79 -11.20 11.70
N ASP A 317 -5.00 -12.09 12.68
CA ASP A 317 -6.20 -12.06 13.52
C ASP A 317 -6.35 -10.70 14.20
N LYS A 318 -5.24 -10.16 14.69
CA LYS A 318 -5.22 -8.88 15.39
C LYS A 318 -5.37 -7.70 14.44
N LEU A 319 -4.72 -7.72 13.26
CA LEU A 319 -4.86 -6.69 12.24
C LEU A 319 -6.32 -6.53 11.79
N MET A 320 -7.06 -7.62 11.66
CA MET A 320 -8.48 -7.59 11.30
C MET A 320 -9.38 -6.95 12.37
N THR A 321 -8.88 -6.72 13.59
CA THR A 321 -9.62 -5.98 14.64
C THR A 321 -9.51 -4.46 14.49
N ILE A 322 -8.69 -3.95 13.58
CA ILE A 322 -8.54 -2.50 13.37
C ILE A 322 -9.73 -1.96 12.57
N ASP A 323 -10.54 -1.09 13.15
CA ASP A 323 -11.74 -0.54 12.53
C ASP A 323 -11.48 0.22 11.22
N THR A 324 -10.30 0.83 11.09
CA THR A 324 -9.90 1.62 9.92
C THR A 324 -9.18 0.81 8.83
N VAL A 325 -9.05 -0.49 9.01
CA VAL A 325 -8.64 -1.46 7.97
C VAL A 325 -9.90 -2.13 7.45
N ASP A 326 -10.19 -1.99 6.17
CA ASP A 326 -11.48 -2.39 5.60
C ASP A 326 -11.52 -3.84 5.15
N PHE A 327 -10.39 -4.44 4.79
CA PHE A 327 -10.31 -5.81 4.29
C PHE A 327 -8.94 -6.46 4.54
N GLY A 328 -8.91 -7.79 4.48
CA GLY A 328 -7.67 -8.56 4.62
C GLY A 328 -7.00 -8.84 3.28
N THR A 329 -5.67 -8.89 3.28
CA THR A 329 -4.81 -8.99 2.09
C THR A 329 -3.79 -10.12 2.16
N PRO A 330 -4.16 -11.38 2.54
CA PRO A 330 -3.17 -12.44 2.62
C PRO A 330 -2.55 -12.76 1.26
N HIS A 331 -1.28 -13.16 1.29
CA HIS A 331 -0.56 -13.75 0.17
C HIS A 331 -0.46 -15.27 0.33
N MET A 332 0.02 -15.97 -0.69
CA MET A 332 0.23 -17.43 -0.63
C MET A 332 1.34 -17.89 -1.59
N TYR A 333 2.50 -18.15 -1.03
CA TYR A 333 3.66 -18.70 -1.76
C TYR A 333 4.02 -20.09 -1.23
N VAL A 334 3.25 -21.09 -1.62
CA VAL A 334 3.22 -22.46 -1.06
C VAL A 334 4.62 -23.06 -0.89
N ASP A 335 5.38 -23.13 -1.97
CA ASP A 335 6.70 -23.76 -1.98
C ASP A 335 7.82 -22.89 -1.33
N GLN A 336 7.63 -21.59 -1.26
CA GLN A 336 8.58 -20.69 -0.60
C GLN A 336 8.41 -20.69 0.92
N TRP A 337 7.18 -20.92 1.40
CA TRP A 337 6.87 -20.94 2.83
C TRP A 337 6.91 -22.34 3.44
N GLY A 338 7.21 -23.36 2.59
CA GLY A 338 7.30 -24.74 3.02
C GLY A 338 5.94 -25.38 3.33
N PHE A 339 4.90 -24.92 2.66
CA PHE A 339 3.57 -25.51 2.74
C PHE A 339 3.46 -26.77 1.87
N ASP A 340 2.69 -27.72 2.32
CA ASP A 340 2.30 -28.89 1.54
C ASP A 340 1.07 -28.54 0.67
N LEU A 341 1.22 -28.71 -0.65
CA LEU A 341 0.18 -28.39 -1.61
C LEU A 341 -1.02 -29.34 -1.46
N GLY A 342 -2.21 -28.78 -1.32
CA GLY A 342 -3.48 -29.50 -1.11
C GLY A 342 -3.91 -29.64 0.33
N ASP A 343 -3.01 -29.41 1.29
CA ASP A 343 -3.31 -29.48 2.73
C ASP A 343 -3.08 -28.11 3.41
N ASP A 344 -1.85 -27.61 3.45
CA ASP A 344 -1.52 -26.36 4.15
C ASP A 344 -2.09 -25.12 3.45
N ASP A 345 -2.06 -25.08 2.12
CA ASP A 345 -2.62 -24.01 1.32
C ASP A 345 -4.14 -23.90 1.45
N LEU A 346 -4.86 -25.03 1.47
CA LEU A 346 -6.29 -25.03 1.71
C LEU A 346 -6.65 -24.62 3.15
N GLU A 347 -5.85 -25.02 4.14
CA GLU A 347 -6.02 -24.57 5.51
C GLU A 347 -5.76 -23.07 5.63
N TRP A 348 -4.73 -22.55 4.94
CA TRP A 348 -4.42 -21.13 4.86
C TRP A 348 -5.60 -20.32 4.34
N ILE A 349 -6.16 -20.70 3.19
CA ILE A 349 -7.32 -20.05 2.59
C ILE A 349 -8.53 -20.06 3.55
N LYS A 350 -8.86 -21.24 4.12
CA LYS A 350 -10.00 -21.39 5.04
C LYS A 350 -9.85 -20.53 6.29
N ARG A 351 -8.67 -20.51 6.89
CA ARG A 351 -8.42 -19.77 8.12
C ARG A 351 -8.55 -18.26 7.88
N HIS A 352 -7.99 -17.74 6.78
CA HIS A 352 -8.11 -16.33 6.44
C HIS A 352 -9.56 -15.93 6.15
N ALA A 353 -10.30 -16.75 5.41
CA ALA A 353 -11.72 -16.53 5.18
C ALA A 353 -12.55 -16.55 6.48
N GLN A 354 -12.19 -17.39 7.46
CA GLN A 354 -12.83 -17.42 8.76
C GLN A 354 -12.50 -16.18 9.60
N THR A 355 -11.24 -15.79 9.64
CA THR A 355 -10.78 -14.58 10.37
C THR A 355 -11.49 -13.33 9.86
N THR A 356 -11.46 -13.10 8.55
CA THR A 356 -12.08 -11.90 7.95
C THR A 356 -13.60 -11.92 8.08
N SER A 357 -14.24 -13.09 7.88
CA SER A 357 -15.70 -13.24 8.09
C SER A 357 -16.10 -13.00 9.55
N SER A 358 -15.26 -13.41 10.51
CA SER A 358 -15.52 -13.16 11.93
C SER A 358 -15.34 -11.68 12.31
N ALA A 359 -14.51 -10.97 11.57
CA ALA A 359 -14.30 -9.53 11.70
C ALA A 359 -15.31 -8.70 10.88
N ASP A 360 -16.24 -9.35 10.17
CA ASP A 360 -17.20 -8.72 9.25
C ASP A 360 -16.51 -7.89 8.16
N LYS A 361 -15.46 -8.46 7.55
CA LYS A 361 -14.63 -7.82 6.51
C LYS A 361 -14.46 -8.73 5.30
N PRO A 362 -14.33 -8.16 4.08
CA PRO A 362 -13.97 -8.93 2.90
C PRO A 362 -12.48 -9.31 2.89
N ILE A 363 -12.10 -10.14 1.94
CA ILE A 363 -10.74 -10.63 1.76
C ILE A 363 -10.35 -10.62 0.29
N ILE A 364 -9.08 -10.33 0.02
CA ILE A 364 -8.44 -10.48 -1.28
C ILE A 364 -7.17 -11.29 -1.08
N PHE A 365 -7.01 -12.37 -1.80
CA PHE A 365 -5.69 -12.98 -1.98
C PHE A 365 -4.94 -12.16 -3.04
N GLU A 366 -4.10 -11.21 -2.58
CA GLU A 366 -3.46 -10.25 -3.46
C GLU A 366 -2.29 -10.82 -4.24
N GLU A 367 -1.58 -11.75 -3.62
CA GLU A 367 -0.45 -12.42 -4.26
C GLU A 367 -0.50 -13.92 -3.99
N PHE A 368 -0.28 -14.70 -5.02
CA PHE A 368 -0.06 -16.13 -4.90
C PHE A 368 0.85 -16.62 -6.01
N GLY A 369 1.60 -17.67 -5.73
CA GLY A 369 2.52 -18.19 -6.69
C GLY A 369 3.08 -19.57 -6.33
N LEU A 370 3.45 -20.33 -7.35
CA LEU A 370 4.11 -21.61 -7.23
C LEU A 370 5.30 -21.65 -8.21
N THR A 371 6.49 -21.98 -7.70
CA THR A 371 7.71 -22.02 -8.51
C THR A 371 7.64 -23.16 -9.52
N ASP A 372 7.09 -24.32 -9.12
CA ASP A 372 6.91 -25.46 -10.00
C ASP A 372 5.77 -25.22 -11.01
N LYS A 373 6.17 -24.84 -12.23
CA LYS A 373 5.24 -24.53 -13.33
C LYS A 373 4.34 -25.71 -13.72
N THR A 374 4.76 -26.95 -13.45
CA THR A 374 3.98 -28.15 -13.82
C THR A 374 2.79 -28.40 -12.89
N LYS A 375 2.78 -27.76 -11.72
CA LYS A 375 1.73 -27.87 -10.73
C LYS A 375 0.78 -26.66 -10.69
N ARG A 376 1.13 -25.58 -11.42
CA ARG A 376 0.38 -24.31 -11.34
C ARG A 376 -1.09 -24.45 -11.74
N ASP A 377 -1.38 -25.16 -12.85
CA ASP A 377 -2.75 -25.28 -13.34
C ASP A 377 -3.66 -25.99 -12.33
N ALA A 378 -3.14 -27.02 -11.67
CA ALA A 378 -3.88 -27.70 -10.61
C ALA A 378 -4.06 -26.81 -9.37
N ALA A 379 -2.97 -26.21 -8.87
CA ALA A 379 -2.99 -25.36 -7.68
C ALA A 379 -3.85 -24.09 -7.83
N TYR A 380 -3.99 -23.57 -9.05
CA TYR A 380 -4.80 -22.35 -9.30
C TYR A 380 -6.26 -22.67 -9.64
N SER A 381 -6.61 -23.96 -9.76
CA SER A 381 -7.98 -24.44 -10.03
C SER A 381 -8.71 -24.88 -8.76
N ASP A 382 -7.95 -25.23 -7.72
CA ASP A 382 -8.45 -25.65 -6.41
C ASP A 382 -8.82 -24.44 -5.54
#